data_e5388ba79feca4dcff5d567ab276d302
#
_entry.id   e5388ba79feca4dcff5d567ab276d302
#
_cell.length_a   1.000
_cell.length_b   1.000
_cell.length_c   1.000
_cell.angle_alpha   90.00
_cell.angle_beta   90.00
_cell.angle_gamma   90.00
#
_symmetry.space_group_name_H-M   'P 1'
#
loop_
_entity.id
_entity.type
_entity.pdbx_description
1 polymer ?
#
loop_
_entity_poly.entity_id
_entity_poly.type
_entity_poly.pdbx_seq_one_letter_code
_entity_poly.pdbx_strand_id
1 'polypeptide(L)'
;ERSRGLGDVYKRQMNTHVVVASIAVVWGALKINELSGKKIFYVVGSHSLDVEGFFPKLVDSAQHLILPTISLVFISYASYHMTQRTLLLDNLDADYVRTARAKGLTRQQAIRKHALRTSIIPVATSVAFSIPGIFTGAVMTERIFGWNGMGQYFIETISKNDVNGAAAVAAFGAAMTAISAVLADLVVVALDPRVRVS
;
A
#
# COMPACT_ATOMS: atom_id res chain seq x y z
N GLU A 1 -19.78 22.77 -12.24
CA GLU A 1 -20.64 21.58 -12.00
C GLU A 1 -20.06 20.27 -12.54
N ARG A 2 -19.44 20.26 -13.73
CA ARG A 2 -18.82 19.06 -14.32
C ARG A 2 -17.64 18.50 -13.52
N SER A 3 -16.90 19.33 -12.79
CA SER A 3 -15.77 18.89 -11.94
C SER A 3 -16.22 18.22 -10.64
N ARG A 4 -17.38 18.59 -10.10
CA ARG A 4 -17.96 17.96 -8.90
C ARG A 4 -18.47 16.55 -9.18
N GLY A 5 -19.10 16.31 -10.33
CA GLY A 5 -19.62 14.99 -10.71
C GLY A 5 -18.52 13.95 -10.92
N LEU A 6 -17.37 14.34 -11.50
CA LEU A 6 -16.21 13.45 -11.65
C LEU A 6 -15.59 13.08 -10.30
N GLY A 7 -15.53 14.03 -9.35
CA GLY A 7 -15.04 13.76 -7.99
C GLY A 7 -15.90 12.75 -7.23
N ASP A 8 -17.21 12.79 -7.41
CA ASP A 8 -18.15 11.89 -6.73
C ASP A 8 -18.17 10.48 -7.33
N VAL A 9 -17.98 10.36 -8.65
CA VAL A 9 -17.80 9.05 -9.32
C VAL A 9 -16.51 8.40 -8.87
N TYR A 10 -15.41 9.17 -8.79
CA TYR A 10 -14.11 8.67 -8.29
C TYR A 10 -14.15 8.29 -6.81
N LYS A 11 -14.83 9.05 -5.95
CA LYS A 11 -15.02 8.69 -4.53
C LYS A 11 -15.78 7.39 -4.36
N ARG A 12 -16.78 7.10 -5.19
CA ARG A 12 -17.50 5.82 -5.17
C ARG A 12 -16.63 4.65 -5.62
N GLN A 13 -15.75 4.86 -6.61
CA GLN A 13 -14.79 3.83 -7.06
C GLN A 13 -13.67 3.57 -6.05
N MET A 14 -13.25 4.58 -5.28
CA MET A 14 -12.22 4.43 -4.23
C MET A 14 -12.72 3.68 -2.99
N ASN A 15 -14.03 3.61 -2.77
CA ASN A 15 -14.64 2.88 -1.66
C ASN A 15 -14.91 1.40 -1.99
N THR A 16 -14.23 0.84 -2.99
CA THR A 16 -14.28 -0.62 -3.18
C THR A 16 -13.70 -1.28 -1.93
N HIS A 17 -14.57 -1.87 -1.15
CA HIS A 17 -14.19 -2.49 0.11
C HIS A 17 -13.13 -3.58 -0.16
N VAL A 18 -12.10 -3.65 0.70
CA VAL A 18 -11.00 -4.64 0.59
C VAL A 18 -11.52 -6.05 0.31
N VAL A 19 -12.62 -6.43 0.94
CA VAL A 19 -13.29 -7.72 0.76
C VAL A 19 -13.73 -7.95 -0.68
N VAL A 20 -14.36 -6.94 -1.31
CA VAL A 20 -14.86 -7.07 -2.70
C VAL A 20 -13.71 -7.23 -3.68
N ALA A 21 -12.66 -6.42 -3.52
CA ALA A 21 -11.47 -6.52 -4.37
C ALA A 21 -10.75 -7.86 -4.17
N SER A 22 -10.59 -8.32 -2.93
CA SER A 22 -9.96 -9.62 -2.65
C SER A 22 -10.77 -10.78 -3.22
N ILE A 23 -12.10 -10.77 -3.09
CA ILE A 23 -12.97 -11.80 -3.67
C ILE A 23 -12.90 -11.77 -5.21
N ALA A 24 -12.88 -10.61 -5.83
CA ALA A 24 -12.75 -10.48 -7.28
C ALA A 24 -11.40 -11.03 -7.78
N VAL A 25 -10.31 -10.78 -7.06
CA VAL A 25 -8.97 -11.32 -7.37
C VAL A 25 -8.95 -12.84 -7.22
N VAL A 26 -9.54 -13.39 -6.14
CA VAL A 26 -9.68 -14.83 -5.92
C VAL A 26 -10.48 -15.49 -7.05
N TRP A 27 -11.64 -14.92 -7.37
CA TRP A 27 -12.49 -15.43 -8.44
C TRP A 27 -11.78 -15.42 -9.79
N GLY A 28 -11.09 -14.33 -10.13
CA GLY A 28 -10.30 -14.21 -11.35
C GLY A 28 -9.17 -15.25 -11.41
N ALA A 29 -8.44 -15.44 -10.31
CA ALA A 29 -7.38 -16.45 -10.21
C ALA A 29 -7.90 -17.88 -10.39
N LEU A 30 -9.05 -18.21 -9.77
CA LEU A 30 -9.70 -19.51 -9.93
C LEU A 30 -10.12 -19.75 -11.39
N LYS A 31 -10.68 -18.72 -12.06
CA LYS A 31 -11.05 -18.82 -13.48
C LYS A 31 -9.83 -19.00 -14.40
N ILE A 32 -8.72 -18.33 -14.12
CA ILE A 32 -7.47 -18.52 -14.89
C ILE A 32 -6.93 -19.92 -14.69
N ASN A 33 -6.92 -20.45 -13.47
CA ASN A 33 -6.51 -21.82 -13.17
C ASN A 33 -7.41 -22.85 -13.90
N GLU A 34 -8.72 -22.64 -13.90
CA GLU A 34 -9.70 -23.48 -14.60
C GLU A 34 -9.46 -23.50 -16.12
N LEU A 35 -9.32 -22.31 -16.74
CA LEU A 35 -9.11 -22.17 -18.19
C LEU A 35 -7.75 -22.72 -18.66
N SER A 36 -6.71 -22.58 -17.84
CA SER A 36 -5.37 -23.06 -18.18
C SER A 36 -5.16 -24.55 -17.93
N GLY A 37 -6.07 -25.20 -17.18
CA GLY A 37 -5.93 -26.59 -16.75
C GLY A 37 -4.74 -26.86 -15.80
N LYS A 38 -4.11 -25.78 -15.30
CA LYS A 38 -2.94 -25.83 -14.40
C LYS A 38 -3.14 -24.91 -13.21
N LYS A 39 -2.58 -25.29 -12.06
CA LYS A 39 -2.56 -24.45 -10.87
C LYS A 39 -1.47 -23.39 -11.02
N ILE A 40 -1.83 -22.25 -11.66
CA ILE A 40 -0.92 -21.11 -11.86
C ILE A 40 -0.90 -20.23 -10.59
N PHE A 41 -2.08 -19.99 -10.01
CA PHE A 41 -2.24 -19.19 -8.81
C PHE A 41 -2.64 -20.01 -7.61
N TYR A 42 -1.96 -19.79 -6.52
CA TYR A 42 -2.26 -20.37 -5.21
C TYR A 42 -3.20 -19.42 -4.47
N VAL A 43 -4.43 -19.88 -4.21
CA VAL A 43 -5.50 -18.98 -3.72
C VAL A 43 -5.59 -18.94 -2.21
N VAL A 44 -5.36 -20.06 -1.53
CA VAL A 44 -5.55 -20.19 -0.08
C VAL A 44 -4.32 -20.81 0.56
N GLY A 45 -3.97 -20.29 1.75
CA GLY A 45 -2.87 -20.79 2.56
C GLY A 45 -1.60 -19.99 2.40
N SER A 46 -0.67 -20.15 3.34
CA SER A 46 0.64 -19.49 3.35
C SER A 46 1.72 -20.30 2.64
N HIS A 47 1.50 -21.60 2.44
CA HIS A 47 2.40 -22.54 1.75
C HIS A 47 1.65 -23.84 1.44
N SER A 48 2.20 -24.62 0.51
CA SER A 48 1.72 -25.97 0.19
C SER A 48 2.22 -26.97 1.23
N LEU A 49 1.40 -28.00 1.52
CA LEU A 49 1.72 -29.00 2.55
C LEU A 49 2.84 -29.96 2.12
N ASP A 50 3.05 -30.12 0.81
CA ASP A 50 3.96 -31.11 0.23
C ASP A 50 5.40 -30.57 0.01
N VAL A 51 5.69 -29.33 0.43
CA VAL A 51 6.99 -28.69 0.20
C VAL A 51 7.87 -28.79 1.43
N GLU A 52 8.94 -29.57 1.34
CA GLU A 52 9.95 -29.70 2.36
C GLU A 52 11.24 -28.93 2.00
N GLY A 53 11.94 -28.42 3.02
CA GLY A 53 13.16 -27.62 2.87
C GLY A 53 12.94 -26.11 2.93
N PHE A 54 13.98 -25.39 3.39
CA PHE A 54 13.89 -23.94 3.64
C PHE A 54 13.67 -23.14 2.33
N PHE A 55 14.51 -23.36 1.32
CA PHE A 55 14.42 -22.60 0.07
C PHE A 55 13.17 -22.92 -0.77
N PRO A 56 12.76 -24.21 -0.98
CA PRO A 56 11.53 -24.51 -1.68
C PRO A 56 10.32 -23.92 -0.97
N LYS A 57 10.25 -23.98 0.36
CA LYS A 57 9.17 -23.41 1.16
C LYS A 57 9.11 -21.89 1.04
N LEU A 58 10.26 -21.20 0.97
CA LEU A 58 10.32 -19.76 0.75
C LEU A 58 9.74 -19.37 -0.61
N VAL A 59 10.11 -20.08 -1.66
CA VAL A 59 9.58 -19.85 -3.02
C VAL A 59 8.08 -20.11 -3.09
N ASP A 60 7.62 -21.21 -2.51
CA ASP A 60 6.20 -21.57 -2.46
C ASP A 60 5.39 -20.51 -1.68
N SER A 61 5.87 -20.06 -0.53
CA SER A 61 5.25 -18.96 0.23
C SER A 61 5.21 -17.66 -0.56
N ALA A 62 6.26 -17.33 -1.32
CA ALA A 62 6.28 -16.17 -2.20
C ALA A 62 5.20 -16.26 -3.30
N GLN A 63 4.96 -17.43 -3.84
CA GLN A 63 3.88 -17.66 -4.81
C GLN A 63 2.48 -17.47 -4.19
N HIS A 64 2.29 -17.90 -2.95
CA HIS A 64 1.04 -17.68 -2.20
C HIS A 64 0.82 -16.21 -1.83
N LEU A 65 1.88 -15.39 -1.74
CA LEU A 65 1.79 -13.95 -1.48
C LEU A 65 1.32 -13.13 -2.69
N ILE A 66 1.39 -13.65 -3.90
CA ILE A 66 1.09 -12.91 -5.13
C ILE A 66 -0.34 -12.35 -5.10
N LEU A 67 -1.34 -13.16 -4.83
CA LEU A 67 -2.75 -12.74 -4.85
C LEU A 67 -3.12 -11.75 -3.73
N PRO A 68 -2.76 -12.00 -2.45
CA PRO A 68 -2.94 -11.01 -1.40
C PRO A 68 -2.28 -9.67 -1.72
N THR A 69 -1.05 -9.71 -2.24
CA THR A 69 -0.32 -8.50 -2.63
C THR A 69 -1.03 -7.74 -3.75
N ILE A 70 -1.46 -8.44 -4.82
CA ILE A 70 -2.20 -7.82 -5.93
C ILE A 70 -3.47 -7.14 -5.41
N SER A 71 -4.25 -7.78 -4.54
CA SER A 71 -5.48 -7.22 -4.01
C SER A 71 -5.23 -5.95 -3.17
N LEU A 72 -4.21 -5.95 -2.32
CA LEU A 72 -3.84 -4.79 -1.51
C LEU A 72 -3.25 -3.65 -2.36
N VAL A 73 -2.39 -3.96 -3.33
CA VAL A 73 -1.81 -2.99 -4.25
C VAL A 73 -2.90 -2.34 -5.09
N PHE A 74 -3.85 -3.11 -5.62
CA PHE A 74 -4.92 -2.57 -6.45
C PHE A 74 -5.77 -1.52 -5.73
N ILE A 75 -6.07 -1.75 -4.45
CA ILE A 75 -6.81 -0.83 -3.61
C ILE A 75 -5.97 0.41 -3.27
N SER A 76 -4.73 0.18 -2.84
CA SER A 76 -3.82 1.26 -2.41
C SER A 76 -3.40 2.15 -3.57
N TYR A 77 -3.19 1.56 -4.77
CA TYR A 77 -2.79 2.29 -5.97
C TYR A 77 -3.76 3.42 -6.33
N ALA A 78 -5.07 3.14 -6.32
CA ALA A 78 -6.08 4.14 -6.64
C ALA A 78 -5.99 5.35 -5.70
N SER A 79 -5.83 5.11 -4.40
CA SER A 79 -5.70 6.16 -3.40
C SER A 79 -4.43 7.00 -3.58
N TYR A 80 -3.27 6.35 -3.69
CA TYR A 80 -1.99 7.05 -3.88
C TYR A 80 -1.94 7.81 -5.21
N HIS A 81 -2.46 7.24 -6.28
CA HIS A 81 -2.53 7.90 -7.59
C HIS A 81 -3.36 9.19 -7.53
N MET A 82 -4.54 9.15 -6.87
CA MET A 82 -5.38 10.34 -6.72
C MET A 82 -4.69 11.41 -5.88
N THR A 83 -4.11 11.03 -4.76
CA THR A 83 -3.37 11.95 -3.88
C THR A 83 -2.19 12.59 -4.62
N GLN A 84 -1.37 11.80 -5.32
CA GLN A 84 -0.24 12.31 -6.09
C GLN A 84 -0.69 13.25 -7.21
N ARG A 85 -1.79 12.92 -7.91
CA ARG A 85 -2.35 13.79 -8.94
C ARG A 85 -2.79 15.14 -8.37
N THR A 86 -3.51 15.16 -7.24
CA THR A 86 -3.95 16.39 -6.60
C THR A 86 -2.76 17.25 -6.18
N LEU A 87 -1.81 16.67 -5.45
CA LEU A 87 -0.59 17.36 -5.02
C LEU A 87 0.23 17.90 -6.19
N LEU A 88 0.29 17.16 -7.31
CA LEU A 88 0.97 17.65 -8.51
C LEU A 88 0.24 18.83 -9.13
N LEU A 89 -1.08 18.76 -9.27
CA LEU A 89 -1.89 19.85 -9.83
C LEU A 89 -1.75 21.13 -9.02
N ASP A 90 -1.79 21.05 -7.69
CA ASP A 90 -1.61 22.20 -6.79
C ASP A 90 -0.23 22.85 -6.96
N ASN A 91 0.79 22.08 -7.34
CA ASN A 91 2.14 22.56 -7.55
C ASN A 91 2.45 23.05 -8.98
N LEU A 92 1.55 22.83 -9.96
CA LEU A 92 1.81 23.23 -11.36
C LEU A 92 1.90 24.76 -11.55
N ASP A 93 1.10 25.50 -10.80
CA ASP A 93 1.00 26.96 -10.90
C ASP A 93 1.81 27.70 -9.83
N ALA A 94 2.62 26.97 -9.06
CA ALA A 94 3.47 27.53 -8.03
C ALA A 94 4.55 28.47 -8.60
N ASP A 95 4.91 29.52 -7.86
CA ASP A 95 5.83 30.57 -8.32
C ASP A 95 7.21 30.05 -8.69
N TYR A 96 7.70 29.01 -7.99
CA TYR A 96 8.99 28.39 -8.32
C TYR A 96 8.96 27.66 -9.68
N VAL A 97 7.80 27.15 -10.12
CA VAL A 97 7.62 26.54 -11.46
C VAL A 97 7.59 27.63 -12.52
N ARG A 98 6.90 28.76 -12.25
CA ARG A 98 6.87 29.92 -13.14
C ARG A 98 8.28 30.51 -13.30
N THR A 99 9.01 30.66 -12.20
CA THR A 99 10.40 31.14 -12.21
C THR A 99 11.32 30.21 -13.01
N ALA A 100 11.18 28.90 -12.87
CA ALA A 100 11.95 27.94 -13.65
C ALA A 100 11.67 28.05 -15.17
N ARG A 101 10.42 28.29 -15.53
CA ARG A 101 10.04 28.55 -16.93
C ARG A 101 10.60 29.88 -17.46
N ALA A 102 10.59 30.94 -16.65
CA ALA A 102 11.19 32.23 -16.99
C ALA A 102 12.71 32.12 -17.22
N LYS A 103 13.38 31.16 -16.56
CA LYS A 103 14.80 30.82 -16.77
C LYS A 103 15.05 29.93 -17.98
N GLY A 104 14.06 29.70 -18.84
CA GLY A 104 14.21 29.00 -20.12
C GLY A 104 13.91 27.50 -20.07
N LEU A 105 13.45 26.94 -18.95
CA LEU A 105 13.02 25.53 -18.94
C LEU A 105 11.68 25.37 -19.69
N THR A 106 11.58 24.31 -20.47
CA THR A 106 10.28 23.93 -21.05
C THR A 106 9.29 23.56 -19.91
N ARG A 107 7.99 23.65 -20.20
CA ARG A 107 6.94 23.29 -19.21
C ARG A 107 7.18 21.90 -18.62
N GLN A 108 7.51 20.93 -19.46
CA GLN A 108 7.72 19.55 -19.04
C GLN A 108 8.96 19.37 -18.16
N GLN A 109 10.03 20.10 -18.47
CA GLN A 109 11.25 20.10 -17.62
C GLN A 109 10.99 20.76 -16.27
N ALA A 110 10.28 21.89 -16.23
CA ALA A 110 9.91 22.57 -14.99
C ALA A 110 9.04 21.69 -14.09
N ILE A 111 8.05 20.97 -14.67
CA ILE A 111 7.20 20.04 -13.94
C ILE A 111 8.04 18.90 -13.36
N ARG A 112 8.84 18.21 -14.18
CA ARG A 112 9.64 17.07 -13.73
C ARG A 112 10.68 17.44 -12.66
N LYS A 113 11.36 18.56 -12.83
CA LYS A 113 12.47 18.95 -11.98
C LYS A 113 12.01 19.60 -10.67
N HIS A 114 10.89 20.31 -10.67
CA HIS A 114 10.42 21.10 -9.55
C HIS A 114 9.07 20.61 -8.99
N ALA A 115 7.99 20.67 -9.77
CA ALA A 115 6.65 20.34 -9.27
C ALA A 115 6.53 18.87 -8.78
N LEU A 116 7.02 17.91 -9.57
CA LEU A 116 6.97 16.50 -9.21
C LEU A 116 7.79 16.21 -7.95
N ARG A 117 8.99 16.77 -7.83
CA ARG A 117 9.84 16.57 -6.66
C ARG A 117 9.16 17.06 -5.38
N THR A 118 8.54 18.23 -5.40
CA THR A 118 7.82 18.77 -4.24
C THR A 118 6.56 17.97 -3.91
N SER A 119 5.81 17.53 -4.93
CA SER A 119 4.56 16.80 -4.74
C SER A 119 4.76 15.34 -4.30
N ILE A 120 5.93 14.74 -4.51
CA ILE A 120 6.19 13.34 -4.13
C ILE A 120 6.53 13.18 -2.63
N ILE A 121 7.02 14.25 -1.97
CA ILE A 121 7.42 14.19 -0.56
C ILE A 121 6.26 13.76 0.35
N PRO A 122 5.06 14.38 0.31
CA PRO A 122 3.93 13.97 1.15
C PRO A 122 3.48 12.53 0.88
N VAL A 123 3.55 12.08 -0.38
CA VAL A 123 3.18 10.71 -0.75
C VAL A 123 4.20 9.71 -0.22
N ALA A 124 5.49 10.00 -0.37
CA ALA A 124 6.56 9.16 0.15
C ALA A 124 6.50 9.04 1.69
N THR A 125 6.20 10.15 2.38
CA THR A 125 5.95 10.15 3.83
C THR A 125 4.74 9.28 4.19
N SER A 126 3.63 9.39 3.45
CA SER A 126 2.44 8.55 3.66
C SER A 126 2.73 7.07 3.45
N VAL A 127 3.57 6.73 2.45
CA VAL A 127 4.02 5.33 2.24
C VAL A 127 4.85 4.85 3.42
N ALA A 128 5.77 5.64 3.96
CA ALA A 128 6.53 5.27 5.15
C ALA A 128 5.61 5.02 6.36
N PHE A 129 4.60 5.86 6.58
CA PHE A 129 3.60 5.67 7.63
C PHE A 129 2.63 4.52 7.39
N SER A 130 2.58 3.93 6.18
CA SER A 130 1.79 2.71 5.94
C SER A 130 2.48 1.42 6.41
N ILE A 131 3.79 1.45 6.70
CA ILE A 131 4.58 0.29 7.14
C ILE A 131 4.00 -0.39 8.39
N PRO A 132 3.58 0.31 9.46
CA PRO A 132 2.93 -0.33 10.61
C PRO A 132 1.72 -1.16 10.22
N GLY A 133 0.91 -0.67 9.27
CA GLY A 133 -0.26 -1.40 8.77
C GLY A 133 0.09 -2.74 8.12
N ILE A 134 1.27 -2.85 7.50
CA ILE A 134 1.76 -4.12 6.95
C ILE A 134 2.02 -5.13 8.07
N PHE A 135 2.63 -4.69 9.16
CA PHE A 135 2.98 -5.57 10.28
C PHE A 135 1.78 -5.86 11.21
N THR A 136 0.88 -4.89 11.41
CA THR A 136 -0.34 -5.12 12.20
C THR A 136 -1.39 -5.94 11.46
N GLY A 137 -1.19 -6.12 10.14
CA GLY A 137 -1.93 -7.03 9.30
C GLY A 137 -3.22 -6.45 8.71
N ALA A 138 -3.58 -7.00 7.58
CA ALA A 138 -4.84 -6.73 6.90
C ALA A 138 -5.82 -7.87 7.22
N VAL A 139 -6.47 -7.83 8.38
CA VAL A 139 -7.32 -8.90 8.93
C VAL A 139 -8.23 -9.54 7.89
N MET A 140 -8.91 -8.72 7.08
CA MET A 140 -9.84 -9.24 6.07
C MET A 140 -9.12 -9.96 4.94
N THR A 141 -7.98 -9.45 4.49
CA THR A 141 -7.16 -10.09 3.47
C THR A 141 -6.57 -11.39 4.01
N GLU A 142 -6.04 -11.40 5.24
CA GLU A 142 -5.52 -12.60 5.89
C GLU A 142 -6.59 -13.71 5.96
N ARG A 143 -7.81 -13.37 6.34
CA ARG A 143 -8.93 -14.33 6.39
C ARG A 143 -9.33 -14.86 5.02
N ILE A 144 -9.43 -13.98 4.01
CA ILE A 144 -9.86 -14.38 2.65
C ILE A 144 -8.83 -15.32 2.02
N PHE A 145 -7.54 -15.03 2.21
CA PHE A 145 -6.45 -15.83 1.64
C PHE A 145 -5.94 -16.94 2.58
N GLY A 146 -6.53 -17.11 3.75
CA GLY A 146 -6.15 -18.16 4.71
C GLY A 146 -4.74 -18.01 5.27
N TRP A 147 -4.28 -16.77 5.49
CA TRP A 147 -3.02 -16.47 6.14
C TRP A 147 -3.18 -16.29 7.64
N ASN A 148 -2.33 -16.97 8.43
CA ASN A 148 -2.28 -16.79 9.88
C ASN A 148 -1.35 -15.60 10.20
N GLY A 149 -1.85 -14.39 9.97
CA GLY A 149 -1.12 -13.16 10.23
C GLY A 149 -1.44 -12.51 11.57
N MET A 150 -0.79 -11.37 11.84
CA MET A 150 -0.95 -10.60 13.08
C MET A 150 -2.38 -10.08 13.26
N GLY A 151 -3.05 -9.71 12.18
CA GLY A 151 -4.42 -9.21 12.24
C GLY A 151 -5.41 -10.31 12.66
N GLN A 152 -5.25 -11.54 12.15
CA GLN A 152 -6.06 -12.67 12.59
C GLN A 152 -5.78 -13.02 14.05
N TYR A 153 -4.51 -13.05 14.47
CA TYR A 153 -4.12 -13.28 15.84
C TYR A 153 -4.76 -12.26 16.80
N PHE A 154 -4.78 -10.98 16.42
CA PHE A 154 -5.43 -9.92 17.21
C PHE A 154 -6.92 -10.18 17.42
N ILE A 155 -7.65 -10.57 16.36
CA ILE A 155 -9.07 -10.92 16.48
C ILE A 155 -9.30 -12.13 17.37
N GLU A 156 -8.41 -13.12 17.31
CA GLU A 156 -8.49 -14.30 18.17
C GLU A 156 -8.27 -13.97 19.65
N THR A 157 -7.31 -13.09 19.97
CA THR A 157 -7.05 -12.66 21.36
C THR A 157 -8.26 -11.94 21.94
N ILE A 158 -8.91 -11.07 21.16
CA ILE A 158 -10.15 -10.40 21.56
C ILE A 158 -11.27 -11.43 21.79
N SER A 159 -11.46 -12.36 20.85
CA SER A 159 -12.52 -13.36 20.92
C SER A 159 -12.37 -14.31 22.11
N LYS A 160 -11.13 -14.56 22.55
CA LYS A 160 -10.79 -15.42 23.69
C LYS A 160 -10.67 -14.64 25.01
N ASN A 161 -10.92 -13.31 25.00
CA ASN A 161 -10.67 -12.41 26.14
C ASN A 161 -9.22 -12.46 26.66
N ASP A 162 -8.25 -12.72 25.78
CA ASP A 162 -6.83 -12.72 26.13
C ASP A 162 -6.30 -11.28 26.11
N VAL A 163 -6.37 -10.64 27.27
CA VAL A 163 -5.90 -9.26 27.48
C VAL A 163 -4.40 -9.13 27.23
N ASN A 164 -3.61 -10.13 27.62
CA ASN A 164 -2.16 -10.10 27.45
C ASN A 164 -1.76 -10.19 25.97
N GLY A 165 -2.39 -11.08 25.21
CA GLY A 165 -2.18 -11.18 23.78
C GLY A 165 -2.59 -9.91 23.03
N ALA A 166 -3.77 -9.36 23.36
CA ALA A 166 -4.23 -8.10 22.78
C ALA A 166 -3.28 -6.93 23.10
N ALA A 167 -2.81 -6.83 24.35
CA ALA A 167 -1.84 -5.83 24.77
C ALA A 167 -0.49 -5.99 24.03
N ALA A 168 -0.02 -7.22 23.84
CA ALA A 168 1.21 -7.50 23.11
C ALA A 168 1.12 -7.04 21.64
N VAL A 169 -0.01 -7.31 20.97
CA VAL A 169 -0.23 -6.84 19.58
C VAL A 169 -0.27 -5.31 19.52
N ALA A 170 -0.95 -4.67 20.48
CA ALA A 170 -1.01 -3.20 20.55
C ALA A 170 0.39 -2.59 20.79
N ALA A 171 1.16 -3.16 21.71
CA ALA A 171 2.54 -2.73 21.98
C ALA A 171 3.44 -2.90 20.75
N PHE A 172 3.33 -4.01 20.03
CA PHE A 172 4.04 -4.24 18.77
C PHE A 172 3.66 -3.21 17.71
N GLY A 173 2.37 -2.94 17.53
CA GLY A 173 1.87 -1.92 16.60
C GLY A 173 2.41 -0.52 16.95
N ALA A 174 2.45 -0.15 18.22
CA ALA A 174 3.02 1.10 18.69
C ALA A 174 4.53 1.20 18.38
N ALA A 175 5.28 0.12 18.62
CA ALA A 175 6.71 0.05 18.27
C ALA A 175 6.94 0.20 16.75
N MET A 176 6.14 -0.48 15.94
CA MET A 176 6.22 -0.34 14.47
C MET A 176 5.87 1.07 14.01
N THR A 177 4.91 1.74 14.66
CA THR A 177 4.57 3.14 14.37
C THR A 177 5.73 4.08 14.69
N ALA A 178 6.41 3.88 15.82
CA ALA A 178 7.60 4.66 16.19
C ALA A 178 8.74 4.47 15.16
N ILE A 179 9.00 3.23 14.73
CA ILE A 179 9.99 2.93 13.68
C ILE A 179 9.61 3.61 12.37
N SER A 180 8.32 3.59 12.00
CA SER A 180 7.83 4.25 10.78
C SER A 180 8.00 5.77 10.81
N ALA A 181 7.83 6.40 11.96
CA ALA A 181 8.08 7.83 12.09
C ALA A 181 9.55 8.16 11.76
N VAL A 182 10.49 7.39 12.32
CA VAL A 182 11.92 7.55 12.00
C VAL A 182 12.19 7.30 10.51
N LEU A 183 11.59 6.27 9.92
CA LEU A 183 11.74 6.00 8.49
C LEU A 183 11.15 7.11 7.63
N ALA A 184 10.01 7.69 8.02
CA ALA A 184 9.40 8.81 7.32
C ALA A 184 10.32 10.04 7.34
N ASP A 185 10.93 10.36 8.47
CA ASP A 185 11.89 11.46 8.59
C ASP A 185 13.13 11.21 7.71
N LEU A 186 13.66 9.99 7.69
CA LEU A 186 14.77 9.62 6.81
C LEU A 186 14.41 9.77 5.33
N VAL A 187 13.20 9.39 4.94
CA VAL A 187 12.69 9.55 3.56
C VAL A 187 12.59 11.02 3.20
N VAL A 188 12.06 11.87 4.10
CA VAL A 188 11.98 13.33 3.88
C VAL A 188 13.37 13.92 3.68
N VAL A 189 14.32 13.59 4.56
CA VAL A 189 15.71 14.07 4.47
C VAL A 189 16.41 13.60 3.18
N ALA A 190 16.09 12.39 2.69
CA ALA A 190 16.63 11.86 1.44
C ALA A 190 16.05 12.57 0.20
N LEU A 191 14.76 12.93 0.24
CA LEU A 191 14.06 13.58 -0.87
C LEU A 191 14.25 15.08 -0.90
N ASP A 192 14.34 15.73 0.28
CA ASP A 192 14.56 17.16 0.41
C ASP A 192 15.86 17.48 1.17
N PRO A 193 16.98 17.70 0.44
CA PRO A 193 18.27 18.03 1.05
C PRO A 193 18.28 19.36 1.83
N ARG A 194 17.26 20.20 1.69
CA ARG A 194 17.18 21.50 2.38
C ARG A 194 16.91 21.35 3.87
N VAL A 195 16.29 20.24 4.27
CA VAL A 195 16.00 19.94 5.69
C VAL A 195 17.27 19.58 6.49
N ARG A 196 18.39 19.31 5.81
CA ARG A 196 19.69 18.99 6.46
C ARG A 196 20.41 20.18 7.10
N VAL A 197 19.94 21.41 6.89
CA VAL A 197 20.67 22.64 7.20
C VAL A 197 20.04 23.47 8.33
N SER A 198 19.02 22.93 9.00
CA SER A 198 18.37 23.58 10.14
C SER A 198 18.62 22.86 11.45
#